data_c59ff52e25a285cecbc8dbe33bd7e76c
#
_entry.id   c59ff52e25a285cecbc8dbe33bd7e76c
#
_cell.length_a   1.000
_cell.length_b   1.000
_cell.length_c   1.000
_cell.angle_alpha   90.00
_cell.angle_beta   90.00
_cell.angle_gamma   90.00
#
_symmetry.space_group_name_H-M   'P 1'
#
loop_
_entity.id
_entity.type
_entity.pdbx_description
1 polymer ?
#
loop_
_entity_poly.entity_id
_entity_poly.type
_entity_poly.pdbx_seq_one_letter_code
_entity_poly.pdbx_strand_id
1 'polypeptide(L)'
;MASGMVLIGTAGWSLPRAQQARFPGEGSHLERYARVLPAAEINSTFYRPHRRSTFERWAQSVPRGFRFSVKLPRTITHELRLVKAAAAVDTFLDELAPIRAQVGCLLVQLPPSLEFQARTASAFFRALRARFAAGIATEPRHATWFTPAADEVLSRSKVARVAADPARAIGGGEPGGWDGLAYFRLHGSPRVYYSSYEEDFLADLARRVRDAPKPCWVVFDNTTLGAGTANALRLAELLRK
;
A
#
# COMPACT_ATOMS: atom_id res chain seq x y z
N MET A 1 15.94 14.70 -2.27
CA MET A 1 15.74 14.05 -0.95
C MET A 1 14.29 14.24 -0.57
N ALA A 2 13.49 13.15 -0.57
CA ALA A 2 12.10 13.20 -0.13
C ALA A 2 12.03 13.01 1.40
N SER A 3 12.76 13.86 2.14
CA SER A 3 12.71 13.86 3.60
C SER A 3 11.35 14.38 4.06
N GLY A 4 10.57 13.54 4.75
CA GLY A 4 9.39 13.96 5.48
C GLY A 4 8.02 13.62 4.85
N MET A 5 7.93 12.94 3.70
CA MET A 5 6.64 12.72 3.03
C MET A 5 5.81 11.61 3.68
N VAL A 6 4.63 11.97 4.19
CA VAL A 6 3.59 11.02 4.64
C VAL A 6 2.51 10.95 3.55
N LEU A 7 2.22 9.73 3.09
CA LEU A 7 1.31 9.42 2.01
C LEU A 7 0.07 8.68 2.56
N ILE A 8 -0.95 9.45 2.95
CA ILE A 8 -2.18 8.92 3.51
C ILE A 8 -3.19 8.71 2.38
N GLY A 9 -3.85 7.55 2.38
CA GLY A 9 -4.90 7.25 1.44
C GLY A 9 -5.71 6.02 1.81
N THR A 10 -6.53 5.59 0.86
CA THR A 10 -7.40 4.42 0.98
C THR A 10 -7.10 3.39 -0.10
N ALA A 11 -7.53 2.14 0.10
CA ALA A 11 -7.58 1.14 -0.96
C ALA A 11 -8.76 1.47 -1.90
N GLY A 12 -8.43 2.02 -3.07
CA GLY A 12 -9.36 2.72 -3.95
C GLY A 12 -9.59 4.17 -3.52
N TRP A 13 -10.49 4.84 -4.24
CA TRP A 13 -10.81 6.27 -4.04
C TRP A 13 -12.31 6.54 -4.12
N SER A 14 -13.09 5.65 -3.54
CA SER A 14 -14.54 5.85 -3.40
C SER A 14 -14.81 7.04 -2.48
N LEU A 15 -15.81 7.84 -2.82
CA LEU A 15 -16.29 8.95 -2.01
C LEU A 15 -17.62 8.57 -1.35
N PRO A 16 -17.61 8.03 -0.12
CA PRO A 16 -18.83 7.67 0.59
C PRO A 16 -19.73 8.91 0.77
N ARG A 17 -21.05 8.72 0.68
CA ARG A 17 -22.03 9.82 0.75
C ARG A 17 -21.81 10.73 1.95
N ALA A 18 -21.53 10.15 3.11
CA ALA A 18 -21.28 10.90 4.35
C ALA A 18 -20.02 11.77 4.31
N GLN A 19 -19.07 11.49 3.39
CA GLN A 19 -17.80 12.21 3.27
C GLN A 19 -17.73 13.10 2.02
N GLN A 20 -18.72 13.07 1.14
CA GLN A 20 -18.66 13.78 -0.16
C GLN A 20 -18.39 15.28 -0.04
N ALA A 21 -18.96 15.93 0.99
CA ALA A 21 -18.74 17.36 1.26
C ALA A 21 -17.27 17.70 1.59
N ARG A 22 -16.49 16.72 2.07
CA ARG A 22 -15.07 16.86 2.38
C ARG A 22 -14.19 16.81 1.12
N PHE A 23 -14.75 16.44 -0.04
CA PHE A 23 -14.08 16.34 -1.33
C PHE A 23 -14.74 17.30 -2.33
N PRO A 24 -14.47 18.61 -2.23
CA PRO A 24 -15.16 19.65 -3.00
C PRO A 24 -14.76 19.64 -4.48
N GLY A 25 -15.57 20.33 -5.28
CA GLY A 25 -15.35 20.57 -6.69
C GLY A 25 -15.99 19.51 -7.59
N GLU A 26 -15.90 19.76 -8.88
CA GLU A 26 -16.42 18.93 -9.95
C GLU A 26 -15.39 17.90 -10.43
N GLY A 27 -15.83 16.95 -11.25
CA GLY A 27 -15.03 15.91 -11.84
C GLY A 27 -15.30 14.51 -11.28
N SER A 28 -14.49 13.55 -11.72
CA SER A 28 -14.56 12.16 -11.28
C SER A 28 -14.24 12.02 -9.78
N HIS A 29 -14.60 10.88 -9.19
CA HIS A 29 -14.22 10.59 -7.80
C HIS A 29 -12.71 10.69 -7.57
N LEU A 30 -11.89 10.23 -8.53
CA LEU A 30 -10.43 10.28 -8.39
C LEU A 30 -9.91 11.72 -8.41
N GLU A 31 -10.40 12.58 -9.28
CA GLU A 31 -10.01 13.99 -9.33
C GLU A 31 -10.35 14.71 -8.03
N ARG A 32 -11.57 14.50 -7.52
CA ARG A 32 -12.01 15.08 -6.24
C ARG A 32 -11.20 14.53 -5.07
N TYR A 33 -10.99 13.22 -5.03
CA TYR A 33 -10.19 12.54 -4.00
C TYR A 33 -8.75 13.08 -3.96
N ALA A 34 -8.11 13.21 -5.12
CA ALA A 34 -6.71 13.60 -5.23
C ALA A 34 -6.42 15.07 -4.87
N ARG A 35 -7.46 15.91 -4.75
CA ARG A 35 -7.34 17.29 -4.22
C ARG A 35 -7.20 17.31 -2.69
N VAL A 36 -7.59 16.25 -2.01
CA VAL A 36 -7.69 16.20 -0.54
C VAL A 36 -6.68 15.24 0.08
N LEU A 37 -6.54 14.05 -0.50
CA LEU A 37 -5.63 13.02 -0.02
C LEU A 37 -4.48 12.82 -1.03
N PRO A 38 -3.23 12.70 -0.54
CA PRO A 38 -2.04 12.68 -1.40
C PRO A 38 -1.77 11.33 -2.09
N ALA A 39 -2.47 10.27 -1.69
CA ALA A 39 -2.21 8.93 -2.19
C ALA A 39 -3.45 8.04 -2.23
N ALA A 40 -3.40 6.99 -3.05
CA ALA A 40 -4.37 5.89 -3.04
C ALA A 40 -3.68 4.57 -3.39
N GLU A 41 -4.25 3.46 -2.93
CA GLU A 41 -3.83 2.12 -3.35
C GLU A 41 -4.72 1.63 -4.50
N ILE A 42 -4.11 1.21 -5.61
CA ILE A 42 -4.80 0.49 -6.68
C ILE A 42 -4.84 -0.99 -6.28
N ASN A 43 -5.94 -1.41 -5.62
CA ASN A 43 -6.14 -2.79 -5.17
C ASN A 43 -6.75 -3.68 -6.26
N SER A 44 -7.40 -3.10 -7.27
CA SER A 44 -8.12 -3.83 -8.33
C SER A 44 -7.20 -4.60 -9.29
N THR A 45 -5.94 -4.19 -9.42
CA THR A 45 -4.90 -4.90 -10.19
C THR A 45 -4.62 -6.31 -9.65
N PHE A 46 -4.91 -6.57 -8.38
CA PHE A 46 -4.81 -7.89 -7.78
C PHE A 46 -5.75 -8.91 -8.43
N TYR A 47 -6.94 -8.48 -8.83
CA TYR A 47 -8.01 -9.35 -9.32
C TYR A 47 -8.05 -9.47 -10.84
N ARG A 48 -7.67 -8.40 -11.56
CA ARG A 48 -7.73 -8.34 -13.02
C ARG A 48 -6.78 -7.29 -13.59
N PRO A 49 -6.27 -7.49 -14.81
CA PRO A 49 -5.56 -6.46 -15.55
C PRO A 49 -6.51 -5.30 -15.90
N HIS A 50 -5.94 -4.13 -16.11
CA HIS A 50 -6.65 -2.96 -16.60
C HIS A 50 -6.21 -2.60 -18.00
N ARG A 51 -7.12 -2.01 -18.80
CA ARG A 51 -6.77 -1.48 -20.11
C ARG A 51 -5.80 -0.32 -19.96
N ARG A 52 -4.88 -0.17 -20.89
CA ARG A 52 -3.93 0.95 -20.97
C ARG A 52 -4.63 2.31 -20.80
N SER A 53 -5.76 2.52 -21.52
CA SER A 53 -6.56 3.75 -21.43
C SER A 53 -7.12 4.04 -20.03
N THR A 54 -7.32 3.02 -19.21
CA THR A 54 -7.72 3.21 -17.80
C THR A 54 -6.59 3.82 -16.99
N PHE A 55 -5.37 3.32 -17.14
CA PHE A 55 -4.20 3.88 -16.47
C PHE A 55 -3.86 5.29 -16.98
N GLU A 56 -3.98 5.54 -18.28
CA GLU A 56 -3.81 6.88 -18.88
C GLU A 56 -4.79 7.90 -18.29
N ARG A 57 -6.07 7.54 -18.18
CA ARG A 57 -7.08 8.38 -17.54
C ARG A 57 -6.76 8.65 -16.07
N TRP A 58 -6.32 7.64 -15.30
CA TRP A 58 -5.93 7.83 -13.90
C TRP A 58 -4.71 8.73 -13.76
N ALA A 59 -3.72 8.58 -14.63
CA ALA A 59 -2.55 9.46 -14.67
C ALA A 59 -2.92 10.93 -14.89
N GLN A 60 -3.89 11.19 -15.78
CA GLN A 60 -4.38 12.53 -16.10
C GLN A 60 -5.30 13.12 -15.02
N SER A 61 -5.93 12.27 -14.20
CA SER A 61 -6.91 12.68 -13.17
C SER A 61 -6.26 13.16 -11.88
N VAL A 62 -4.93 13.05 -11.72
CA VAL A 62 -4.28 13.36 -10.46
C VAL A 62 -3.19 14.43 -10.61
N PRO A 63 -2.97 15.28 -9.58
CA PRO A 63 -1.91 16.28 -9.61
C PRO A 63 -0.52 15.61 -9.57
N ARG A 64 0.52 16.34 -10.01
CA ARG A 64 1.92 15.84 -10.08
C ARG A 64 2.44 15.26 -8.76
N GLY A 65 1.97 15.77 -7.62
CA GLY A 65 2.39 15.32 -6.28
C GLY A 65 1.69 14.05 -5.79
N PHE A 66 0.60 13.64 -6.43
CA PHE A 66 -0.16 12.45 -6.03
C PHE A 66 0.61 11.16 -6.33
N ARG A 67 0.47 10.17 -5.44
CA ARG A 67 1.14 8.88 -5.61
C ARG A 67 0.18 7.71 -5.47
N PHE A 68 0.36 6.72 -6.33
CA PHE A 68 -0.31 5.43 -6.22
C PHE A 68 0.61 4.39 -5.56
N SER A 69 0.07 3.64 -4.63
CA SER A 69 0.56 2.31 -4.31
C SER A 69 -0.19 1.32 -5.20
N VAL A 70 0.50 0.35 -5.79
CA VAL A 70 -0.14 -0.60 -6.70
C VAL A 70 0.10 -2.02 -6.22
N LYS A 71 -1.01 -2.73 -5.95
CA LYS A 71 -0.96 -4.11 -5.48
C LYS A 71 -0.67 -5.06 -6.64
N LEU A 72 0.34 -5.93 -6.47
CA LEU A 72 0.68 -6.93 -7.47
C LEU A 72 -0.49 -7.88 -7.76
N PRO A 73 -0.59 -8.38 -9.01
CA PRO A 73 -1.57 -9.39 -9.40
C PRO A 73 -1.48 -10.67 -8.55
N ARG A 74 -2.64 -11.26 -8.31
CA ARG A 74 -2.74 -12.52 -7.56
C ARG A 74 -1.97 -13.67 -8.25
N THR A 75 -1.85 -13.65 -9.57
CA THR A 75 -1.04 -14.60 -10.34
C THR A 75 0.40 -14.65 -9.84
N ILE A 76 1.03 -13.52 -9.56
CA ILE A 76 2.41 -13.44 -9.08
C ILE A 76 2.54 -13.95 -7.65
N THR A 77 1.64 -13.49 -6.77
CA THR A 77 1.80 -13.67 -5.31
C THR A 77 1.13 -14.92 -4.78
N HIS A 78 -0.03 -15.31 -5.31
CA HIS A 78 -0.87 -16.40 -4.80
C HIS A 78 -0.80 -17.67 -5.66
N GLU A 79 -0.71 -17.54 -6.97
CA GLU A 79 -0.67 -18.68 -7.90
C GLU A 79 0.75 -19.15 -8.15
N LEU A 80 1.63 -18.27 -8.65
CA LEU A 80 3.06 -18.56 -8.83
C LEU A 80 3.84 -18.59 -7.50
N ARG A 81 3.29 -18.04 -6.42
CA ARG A 81 3.90 -18.03 -5.08
C ARG A 81 5.34 -17.53 -5.11
N LEU A 82 5.58 -16.47 -5.89
CA LEU A 82 6.87 -15.81 -6.13
C LEU A 82 7.88 -16.64 -6.97
N VAL A 83 7.54 -17.86 -7.35
CA VAL A 83 8.45 -18.75 -8.09
C VAL A 83 8.32 -18.51 -9.59
N LYS A 84 9.46 -18.34 -10.29
CA LYS A 84 9.50 -18.12 -11.76
C LYS A 84 8.57 -16.97 -12.23
N ALA A 85 8.36 -15.96 -11.41
CA ALA A 85 7.40 -14.88 -11.66
C ALA A 85 7.94 -13.74 -12.54
N ALA A 86 9.17 -13.81 -13.04
CA ALA A 86 9.82 -12.71 -13.76
C ALA A 86 9.00 -12.20 -14.96
N ALA A 87 8.54 -13.10 -15.84
CA ALA A 87 7.76 -12.73 -17.01
C ALA A 87 6.41 -12.09 -16.62
N ALA A 88 5.73 -12.59 -15.59
CA ALA A 88 4.49 -12.00 -15.10
C ALA A 88 4.71 -10.62 -14.47
N VAL A 89 5.87 -10.41 -13.82
CA VAL A 89 6.27 -9.09 -13.31
C VAL A 89 6.54 -8.13 -14.46
N ASP A 90 7.24 -8.57 -15.51
CA ASP A 90 7.52 -7.73 -16.67
C ASP A 90 6.23 -7.30 -17.35
N THR A 91 5.32 -8.23 -17.63
CA THR A 91 3.97 -7.92 -18.19
C THR A 91 3.22 -6.90 -17.33
N PHE A 92 3.19 -7.11 -16.01
CA PHE A 92 2.52 -6.19 -15.09
C PHE A 92 3.14 -4.79 -15.08
N LEU A 93 4.46 -4.67 -15.11
CA LEU A 93 5.15 -3.39 -15.16
C LEU A 93 4.95 -2.65 -16.47
N ASP A 94 4.82 -3.38 -17.59
CA ASP A 94 4.47 -2.82 -18.90
C ASP A 94 3.04 -2.28 -18.93
N GLU A 95 2.08 -2.99 -18.29
CA GLU A 95 0.71 -2.49 -18.10
C GLU A 95 0.68 -1.17 -17.32
N LEU A 96 1.58 -0.99 -16.35
CA LEU A 96 1.69 0.23 -15.55
C LEU A 96 2.41 1.38 -16.26
N ALA A 97 2.98 1.18 -17.46
CA ALA A 97 3.77 2.20 -18.15
C ALA A 97 3.08 3.59 -18.20
N PRO A 98 1.76 3.71 -18.49
CA PRO A 98 1.11 5.02 -18.58
C PRO A 98 1.03 5.79 -17.26
N ILE A 99 1.06 5.08 -16.11
CA ILE A 99 0.91 5.67 -14.78
C ILE A 99 2.22 5.60 -13.97
N ARG A 100 3.29 5.08 -14.57
CA ARG A 100 4.53 4.75 -13.87
C ARG A 100 5.15 5.91 -13.09
N ALA A 101 5.03 7.12 -13.60
CA ALA A 101 5.56 8.32 -12.94
C ALA A 101 4.85 8.64 -11.61
N GLN A 102 3.58 8.23 -11.47
CA GLN A 102 2.78 8.40 -10.25
C GLN A 102 2.85 7.18 -9.33
N VAL A 103 3.42 6.04 -9.76
CA VAL A 103 3.57 4.86 -8.90
C VAL A 103 4.72 5.08 -7.92
N GLY A 104 4.38 5.30 -6.66
CA GLY A 104 5.35 5.49 -5.58
C GLY A 104 5.72 4.22 -4.83
N CYS A 105 4.85 3.20 -4.86
CA CYS A 105 5.10 1.92 -4.19
C CYS A 105 4.42 0.74 -4.90
N LEU A 106 5.06 -0.42 -4.89
CA LEU A 106 4.42 -1.70 -5.22
C LEU A 106 4.13 -2.46 -3.93
N LEU A 107 2.88 -2.91 -3.77
CA LEU A 107 2.48 -3.74 -2.63
C LEU A 107 2.46 -5.22 -3.03
N VAL A 108 3.29 -6.01 -2.39
CA VAL A 108 3.39 -7.47 -2.56
C VAL A 108 2.67 -8.15 -1.38
N GLN A 109 1.34 -8.29 -1.47
CA GLN A 109 0.59 -9.02 -0.46
C GLN A 109 0.69 -10.53 -0.70
N LEU A 110 1.06 -11.30 0.35
CA LEU A 110 1.26 -12.74 0.29
C LEU A 110 0.07 -13.50 0.91
N PRO A 111 -0.25 -14.72 0.42
CA PRO A 111 -1.30 -15.53 1.02
C PRO A 111 -0.89 -16.09 2.39
N PRO A 112 -1.88 -16.36 3.28
CA PRO A 112 -1.61 -16.93 4.60
C PRO A 112 -0.87 -18.27 4.58
N SER A 113 -1.00 -19.03 3.50
CA SER A 113 -0.33 -20.33 3.32
C SER A 113 1.10 -20.24 2.80
N LEU A 114 1.62 -19.05 2.49
CA LEU A 114 2.98 -18.90 1.95
C LEU A 114 3.98 -18.70 3.08
N GLU A 115 4.66 -19.77 3.45
CA GLU A 115 5.77 -19.74 4.39
C GLU A 115 6.98 -19.00 3.82
N PHE A 116 7.77 -18.41 4.71
CA PHE A 116 9.02 -17.78 4.31
C PHE A 116 10.05 -18.83 3.89
N GLN A 117 10.58 -18.66 2.69
CA GLN A 117 11.70 -19.40 2.17
C GLN A 117 12.76 -18.42 1.66
N ALA A 118 13.86 -18.29 2.36
CA ALA A 118 14.87 -17.27 2.12
C ALA A 118 15.37 -17.22 0.66
N ARG A 119 15.60 -18.38 0.03
CA ARG A 119 16.05 -18.47 -1.37
C ARG A 119 15.00 -17.92 -2.34
N THR A 120 13.74 -18.31 -2.19
CA THR A 120 12.63 -17.85 -3.04
C THR A 120 12.37 -16.35 -2.85
N ALA A 121 12.28 -15.89 -1.62
CA ALA A 121 12.07 -14.49 -1.28
C ALA A 121 13.19 -13.60 -1.82
N SER A 122 14.46 -13.97 -1.57
CA SER A 122 15.63 -13.23 -2.07
C SER A 122 15.67 -13.17 -3.60
N ALA A 123 15.42 -14.27 -4.29
CA ALA A 123 15.42 -14.30 -5.75
C ALA A 123 14.32 -13.40 -6.33
N PHE A 124 13.10 -13.50 -5.80
CA PHE A 124 11.96 -12.68 -6.24
C PHE A 124 12.17 -11.19 -5.99
N PHE A 125 12.49 -10.79 -4.75
CA PHE A 125 12.60 -9.37 -4.41
C PHE A 125 13.80 -8.69 -5.08
N ARG A 126 14.92 -9.38 -5.26
CA ARG A 126 16.04 -8.86 -6.06
C ARG A 126 15.64 -8.66 -7.52
N ALA A 127 14.94 -9.62 -8.11
CA ALA A 127 14.46 -9.51 -9.48
C ALA A 127 13.44 -8.37 -9.66
N LEU A 128 12.51 -8.20 -8.69
CA LEU A 128 11.55 -7.10 -8.69
C LEU A 128 12.26 -5.76 -8.51
N ARG A 129 13.21 -5.65 -7.58
CA ARG A 129 13.99 -4.43 -7.33
C ARG A 129 14.82 -3.99 -8.54
N ALA A 130 15.39 -4.93 -9.29
CA ALA A 130 16.12 -4.63 -10.52
C ALA A 130 15.23 -3.98 -11.61
N ARG A 131 13.92 -4.23 -11.58
CA ARG A 131 12.92 -3.75 -12.54
C ARG A 131 12.16 -2.51 -12.09
N PHE A 132 12.12 -2.25 -10.79
CA PHE A 132 11.34 -1.17 -10.20
C PHE A 132 12.13 -0.42 -9.14
N ALA A 133 12.41 0.87 -9.41
CA ALA A 133 13.28 1.69 -8.58
C ALA A 133 12.58 2.33 -7.36
N ALA A 134 11.26 2.58 -7.43
CA ALA A 134 10.51 3.22 -6.34
C ALA A 134 10.24 2.27 -5.16
N GLY A 135 9.35 2.63 -4.25
CA GLY A 135 9.05 1.85 -3.06
C GLY A 135 8.56 0.42 -3.37
N ILE A 136 8.99 -0.55 -2.60
CA ILE A 136 8.42 -1.90 -2.57
C ILE A 136 8.11 -2.23 -1.12
N ALA A 137 6.86 -2.62 -0.85
CA ALA A 137 6.42 -3.10 0.45
C ALA A 137 5.83 -4.51 0.31
N THR A 138 6.10 -5.39 1.26
CA THR A 138 5.47 -6.71 1.32
C THR A 138 4.57 -6.82 2.53
N GLU A 139 3.37 -7.38 2.34
CA GLU A 139 2.44 -7.71 3.41
C GLU A 139 2.33 -9.23 3.53
N PRO A 140 3.20 -9.86 4.31
CA PRO A 140 3.10 -11.28 4.60
C PRO A 140 1.95 -11.54 5.58
N ARG A 141 1.39 -12.77 5.50
CA ARG A 141 0.29 -13.22 6.35
C ARG A 141 0.57 -14.53 7.07
N HIS A 142 1.75 -15.13 6.85
CA HIS A 142 2.22 -16.32 7.55
C HIS A 142 3.27 -15.94 8.61
N ALA A 143 3.23 -16.56 9.79
CA ALA A 143 4.07 -16.21 10.92
C ALA A 143 5.58 -16.29 10.65
N THR A 144 6.01 -17.19 9.77
CA THR A 144 7.44 -17.38 9.42
C THR A 144 8.11 -16.16 8.77
N TRP A 145 7.32 -15.18 8.29
CA TRP A 145 7.84 -13.92 7.72
C TRP A 145 8.18 -12.85 8.78
N PHE A 146 7.81 -13.06 10.03
CA PHE A 146 8.05 -12.12 11.12
C PHE A 146 9.22 -12.58 11.99
N THR A 147 10.35 -12.85 11.34
CA THR A 147 11.60 -13.30 11.95
C THR A 147 12.77 -12.41 11.50
N PRO A 148 13.84 -12.31 12.30
CA PRO A 148 15.04 -11.55 11.92
C PRO A 148 15.62 -11.98 10.56
N ALA A 149 15.60 -13.27 10.25
CA ALA A 149 16.08 -13.79 8.96
C ALA A 149 15.24 -13.31 7.77
N ALA A 150 13.91 -13.20 7.95
CA ALA A 150 13.03 -12.65 6.92
C ALA A 150 13.27 -11.16 6.73
N ASP A 151 13.34 -10.39 7.82
CA ASP A 151 13.62 -8.95 7.77
C ASP A 151 15.00 -8.66 7.14
N GLU A 152 16.01 -9.50 7.37
CA GLU A 152 17.32 -9.36 6.72
C GLU A 152 17.24 -9.53 5.19
N VAL A 153 16.51 -10.54 4.70
CA VAL A 153 16.30 -10.76 3.26
C VAL A 153 15.56 -9.58 2.63
N LEU A 154 14.53 -9.07 3.30
CA LEU A 154 13.77 -7.91 2.85
C LEU A 154 14.63 -6.64 2.82
N SER A 155 15.40 -6.39 3.88
CA SER A 155 16.29 -5.23 3.98
C SER A 155 17.36 -5.22 2.89
N ARG A 156 18.03 -6.35 2.66
CA ARG A 156 19.02 -6.50 1.58
C ARG A 156 18.43 -6.24 0.18
N SER A 157 17.14 -6.48 0.01
CA SER A 157 16.42 -6.22 -1.24
C SER A 157 15.76 -4.84 -1.28
N LYS A 158 15.94 -4.02 -0.26
CA LYS A 158 15.30 -2.70 -0.06
C LYS A 158 13.76 -2.81 -0.13
N VAL A 159 13.20 -3.77 0.60
CA VAL A 159 11.76 -4.04 0.70
C VAL A 159 11.30 -3.81 2.13
N ALA A 160 10.31 -2.95 2.32
CA ALA A 160 9.69 -2.75 3.63
C ALA A 160 8.70 -3.87 3.94
N ARG A 161 8.59 -4.27 5.22
CA ARG A 161 7.51 -5.13 5.69
C ARG A 161 6.39 -4.27 6.23
N VAL A 162 5.18 -4.50 5.71
CA VAL A 162 3.97 -3.77 6.08
C VAL A 162 3.63 -4.00 7.55
N ALA A 163 3.31 -2.92 8.25
CA ALA A 163 2.62 -2.94 9.53
C ALA A 163 1.11 -3.05 9.27
N ALA A 164 0.54 -4.20 9.53
CA ALA A 164 -0.87 -4.46 9.27
C ALA A 164 -1.71 -4.42 10.56
N ASP A 165 -2.92 -3.87 10.48
CA ASP A 165 -3.91 -3.96 11.53
C ASP A 165 -5.25 -4.48 10.98
N PRO A 166 -5.82 -5.55 11.58
CA PRO A 166 -5.24 -6.36 12.65
C PRO A 166 -4.00 -7.15 12.19
N ALA A 167 -3.02 -7.24 13.09
CA ALA A 167 -1.82 -8.03 12.85
C ALA A 167 -2.15 -9.53 12.72
N ARG A 168 -1.52 -10.21 11.77
CA ARG A 168 -1.71 -11.65 11.53
C ARG A 168 -0.76 -12.54 12.32
N ALA A 169 0.30 -11.94 12.87
CA ALA A 169 1.28 -12.61 13.73
C ALA A 169 1.91 -11.60 14.69
N ILE A 170 2.59 -12.09 15.72
CA ILE A 170 3.37 -11.24 16.63
C ILE A 170 4.39 -10.44 15.81
N GLY A 171 4.50 -9.14 16.07
CA GLY A 171 5.35 -8.22 15.30
C GLY A 171 4.77 -7.75 13.96
N GLY A 172 3.61 -8.26 13.54
CA GLY A 172 2.97 -7.88 12.28
C GLY A 172 2.32 -6.50 12.29
N GLY A 173 2.10 -5.91 13.46
CA GLY A 173 1.61 -4.55 13.63
C GLY A 173 2.68 -3.47 13.55
N GLU A 174 3.96 -3.86 13.46
CA GLU A 174 5.08 -2.93 13.38
C GLU A 174 5.75 -2.97 12.01
N PRO A 175 6.23 -1.81 11.49
CA PRO A 175 7.06 -1.78 10.29
C PRO A 175 8.33 -2.63 10.49
N GLY A 176 8.79 -3.27 9.40
CA GLY A 176 10.02 -4.07 9.43
C GLY A 176 10.67 -4.17 8.07
N GLY A 177 11.66 -5.06 7.95
CA GLY A 177 12.45 -5.20 6.73
C GLY A 177 13.36 -3.98 6.50
N TRP A 178 13.24 -3.34 5.32
CA TRP A 178 14.06 -2.18 4.99
C TRP A 178 13.51 -0.89 5.62
N ASP A 179 14.38 -0.15 6.30
CA ASP A 179 14.07 1.09 7.03
C ASP A 179 14.01 2.35 6.16
N GLY A 180 14.24 2.26 4.85
CA GLY A 180 14.09 3.41 3.92
C GLY A 180 12.65 3.68 3.48
N LEU A 181 11.66 2.95 4.01
CA LEU A 181 10.23 3.07 3.72
C LEU A 181 9.42 2.49 4.87
N ALA A 182 8.37 3.17 5.31
CA ALA A 182 7.35 2.59 6.18
C ALA A 182 6.02 2.44 5.43
N TYR A 183 5.27 1.36 5.72
CA TYR A 183 3.96 1.12 5.13
C TYR A 183 3.01 0.55 6.19
N PHE A 184 1.97 1.30 6.52
CA PHE A 184 0.87 0.88 7.40
C PHE A 184 -0.34 0.53 6.54
N ARG A 185 -0.95 -0.63 6.78
CA ARG A 185 -2.14 -1.06 6.07
C ARG A 185 -3.25 -1.47 7.04
N LEU A 186 -4.30 -0.65 7.11
CA LEU A 186 -5.34 -0.64 8.13
C LEU A 186 -6.59 -1.30 7.57
N HIS A 187 -6.81 -2.58 7.90
CA HIS A 187 -7.93 -3.37 7.37
C HIS A 187 -9.25 -3.19 8.15
N GLY A 188 -9.20 -2.52 9.31
CA GLY A 188 -10.35 -2.40 10.21
C GLY A 188 -10.39 -3.50 11.28
N SER A 189 -10.67 -3.09 12.51
CA SER A 189 -10.78 -3.95 13.68
C SER A 189 -11.98 -3.51 14.52
N PRO A 190 -12.78 -4.43 15.06
CA PRO A 190 -12.63 -5.91 15.04
C PRO A 190 -13.08 -6.58 13.73
N ARG A 191 -13.95 -5.96 12.92
CA ARG A 191 -14.45 -6.54 11.69
C ARG A 191 -13.65 -6.02 10.48
N VAL A 192 -12.76 -6.90 9.96
CA VAL A 192 -11.90 -6.60 8.81
C VAL A 192 -12.71 -6.12 7.61
N TYR A 193 -12.25 -5.06 6.97
CA TYR A 193 -12.83 -4.30 5.85
C TYR A 193 -14.05 -3.43 6.19
N TYR A 194 -14.61 -3.52 7.41
CA TYR A 194 -15.85 -2.83 7.80
C TYR A 194 -15.67 -1.82 8.92
N SER A 195 -15.01 -2.22 10.02
CA SER A 195 -14.93 -1.39 11.22
C SER A 195 -14.14 -0.11 11.01
N SER A 196 -14.64 0.98 11.59
CA SER A 196 -13.89 2.22 11.77
C SER A 196 -12.85 2.04 12.87
N TYR A 197 -11.81 2.86 12.85
CA TYR A 197 -10.87 3.04 13.95
C TYR A 197 -11.32 4.20 14.84
N GLU A 198 -11.20 3.99 16.14
CA GLU A 198 -11.54 4.99 17.16
C GLU A 198 -10.45 6.06 17.26
N GLU A 199 -10.78 7.19 17.91
CA GLU A 199 -9.90 8.35 18.01
C GLU A 199 -8.55 8.03 18.67
N ASP A 200 -8.58 7.26 19.77
CA ASP A 200 -7.36 6.89 20.50
C ASP A 200 -6.40 6.06 19.63
N PHE A 201 -6.93 5.14 18.84
CA PHE A 201 -6.13 4.38 17.87
C PHE A 201 -5.52 5.30 16.82
N LEU A 202 -6.29 6.24 16.26
CA LEU A 202 -5.80 7.17 15.25
C LEU A 202 -4.76 8.15 15.82
N ALA A 203 -4.91 8.56 17.07
CA ALA A 203 -3.93 9.39 17.77
C ALA A 203 -2.61 8.62 18.02
N ASP A 204 -2.70 7.36 18.42
CA ASP A 204 -1.53 6.47 18.54
C ASP A 204 -0.85 6.26 17.19
N LEU A 205 -1.62 5.93 16.16
CA LEU A 205 -1.13 5.78 14.81
C LEU A 205 -0.42 7.05 14.31
N ALA A 206 -0.96 8.24 14.62
CA ALA A 206 -0.34 9.50 14.24
C ALA A 206 1.06 9.67 14.88
N ARG A 207 1.25 9.27 16.14
CA ARG A 207 2.57 9.26 16.79
C ARG A 207 3.52 8.30 16.07
N ARG A 208 3.10 7.06 15.85
CA ARG A 208 3.89 6.03 15.15
C ARG A 208 4.27 6.47 13.73
N VAL A 209 3.37 7.14 13.02
CA VAL A 209 3.63 7.67 11.67
C VAL A 209 4.64 8.81 11.70
N ARG A 210 4.64 9.68 12.72
CA ARG A 210 5.66 10.74 12.85
C ARG A 210 7.05 10.16 13.03
N ASP A 211 7.18 9.10 13.84
CA ASP A 211 8.45 8.46 14.18
C ASP A 211 8.94 7.48 13.11
N ALA A 212 8.05 7.02 12.23
CA ALA A 212 8.36 6.03 11.20
C ALA A 212 9.32 6.57 10.13
N PRO A 213 10.10 5.69 9.48
CA PRO A 213 10.90 6.00 8.29
C PRO A 213 10.08 6.67 7.18
N LYS A 214 10.75 7.53 6.38
CA LYS A 214 10.11 8.26 5.27
C LYS A 214 10.72 7.84 3.92
N PRO A 215 9.90 7.76 2.85
CA PRO A 215 8.46 8.05 2.82
C PRO A 215 7.66 7.06 3.65
N CYS A 216 6.58 7.54 4.29
CA CYS A 216 5.67 6.72 5.08
C CYS A 216 4.30 6.64 4.41
N TRP A 217 3.86 5.43 4.07
CA TRP A 217 2.54 5.16 3.52
C TRP A 217 1.58 4.74 4.63
N VAL A 218 0.35 5.29 4.59
CA VAL A 218 -0.74 4.85 5.45
C VAL A 218 -1.98 4.62 4.59
N VAL A 219 -2.35 3.36 4.42
CA VAL A 219 -3.46 2.95 3.56
C VAL A 219 -4.56 2.32 4.38
N PHE A 220 -5.72 2.94 4.38
CA PHE A 220 -6.94 2.40 4.99
C PHE A 220 -7.67 1.50 3.98
N ASP A 221 -7.80 0.21 4.31
CA ASP A 221 -8.47 -0.81 3.50
C ASP A 221 -9.86 -1.22 4.06
N ASN A 222 -10.31 -0.54 5.13
CA ASN A 222 -11.65 -0.68 5.71
C ASN A 222 -12.70 0.15 4.92
N THR A 223 -12.79 -0.11 3.61
CA THR A 223 -13.51 0.75 2.67
C THR A 223 -14.92 0.27 2.33
N THR A 224 -15.34 -0.92 2.79
CA THR A 224 -16.63 -1.53 2.40
C THR A 224 -17.84 -0.64 2.70
N LEU A 225 -17.86 0.00 3.88
CA LEU A 225 -18.90 0.96 4.28
C LEU A 225 -18.39 2.40 4.32
N GLY A 226 -17.19 2.64 3.80
CA GLY A 226 -16.60 3.99 3.72
C GLY A 226 -15.86 4.48 4.96
N ALA A 227 -15.69 3.65 6.00
CA ALA A 227 -14.97 4.01 7.22
C ALA A 227 -13.52 4.45 6.92
N GLY A 228 -12.84 3.77 6.00
CA GLY A 228 -11.46 4.10 5.63
C GLY A 228 -11.25 5.55 5.17
N THR A 229 -12.22 6.13 4.45
CA THR A 229 -12.14 7.52 4.00
C THR A 229 -12.22 8.48 5.19
N ALA A 230 -13.12 8.24 6.16
CA ALA A 230 -13.24 9.06 7.37
C ALA A 230 -11.96 8.96 8.22
N ASN A 231 -11.44 7.75 8.42
CA ASN A 231 -10.19 7.52 9.16
C ASN A 231 -8.98 8.19 8.50
N ALA A 232 -8.86 8.12 7.16
CA ALA A 232 -7.79 8.78 6.42
C ALA A 232 -7.81 10.31 6.59
N LEU A 233 -8.99 10.92 6.48
CA LEU A 233 -9.17 12.35 6.70
C LEU A 233 -8.83 12.74 8.15
N ARG A 234 -9.28 11.94 9.13
CA ARG A 234 -9.01 12.22 10.54
C ARG A 234 -7.52 12.11 10.87
N LEU A 235 -6.85 11.07 10.37
CA LEU A 235 -5.41 10.93 10.54
C LEU A 235 -4.65 12.11 9.90
N ALA A 236 -5.06 12.56 8.72
CA ALA A 236 -4.45 13.72 8.07
C ALA A 236 -4.61 15.00 8.90
N GLU A 237 -5.71 15.18 9.63
CA GLU A 237 -5.92 16.29 10.57
C GLU A 237 -4.99 16.18 11.78
N LEU A 238 -4.86 14.97 12.37
CA LEU A 238 -4.00 14.73 13.53
C LEU A 238 -2.52 14.99 13.21
N LEU A 239 -2.08 14.70 11.99
CA LEU A 239 -0.68 14.90 11.57
C LEU A 239 -0.32 16.35 11.22
N ARG A 240 -1.32 17.24 11.06
CA ARG A 240 -1.10 18.69 10.87
C ARG A 240 -0.90 19.47 12.18
N LYS A 241 -1.29 18.86 13.29
CA LYS A 241 -1.07 19.39 14.65
C LYS A 241 0.32 19.04 15.17
#